data_1e936da150d0ea83c7cc136497430aa1
#
_entry.id   1e936da150d0ea83c7cc136497430aa1
#
_cell.length_a   1.000
_cell.length_b   1.000
_cell.length_c   1.000
_cell.angle_alpha   90.00
_cell.angle_beta   90.00
_cell.angle_gamma   90.00
#
_symmetry.space_group_name_H-M   'P 1'
#
loop_
_entity.id
_entity.type
_entity.pdbx_description
1 polymer ?
#
loop_
_entity_poly.entity_id
_entity_poly.type
_entity_poly.pdbx_seq_one_letter_code
_entity_poly.pdbx_strand_id
1 'polypeptide(L)'
;MGVNGLKSELLRLGDTPEQLLDNKPFMDFYLPIIYSDYKLAEDYSYGGEVVNCPIYAMCGKRDLLANFEMMKNWQQFTKKTFVLKDFEGGHFFAYDESSKDVKNFIIKNIKDSA
;
A
#
# COMPACT_ATOMS: atom_id res chain seq x y z
N MET A 1 -11.81 8.72 12.66
CA MET A 1 -11.86 9.66 11.52
C MET A 1 -13.28 9.79 11.01
N GLY A 2 -13.81 11.01 10.90
CA GLY A 2 -15.15 11.25 10.35
C GLY A 2 -15.13 11.30 8.82
N VAL A 3 -16.33 11.41 8.22
CA VAL A 3 -16.48 11.45 6.76
C VAL A 3 -15.70 12.62 6.13
N ASN A 4 -15.76 13.81 6.74
CA ASN A 4 -15.01 14.97 6.24
C ASN A 4 -13.50 14.78 6.38
N GLY A 5 -13.06 14.14 7.46
CA GLY A 5 -11.64 13.82 7.63
C GLY A 5 -11.16 12.81 6.60
N LEU A 6 -11.99 11.83 6.24
CA LEU A 6 -11.66 10.84 5.21
C LEU A 6 -11.52 11.50 3.84
N LYS A 7 -12.42 12.44 3.48
CA LYS A 7 -12.30 13.17 2.22
C LYS A 7 -10.99 13.95 2.14
N SER A 8 -10.62 14.63 3.22
CA SER A 8 -9.34 15.36 3.30
C SER A 8 -8.16 14.43 3.15
N GLU A 9 -8.22 13.25 3.75
CA GLU A 9 -7.15 12.26 3.65
C GLU A 9 -7.00 11.72 2.23
N LEU A 10 -8.12 11.44 1.54
CA LEU A 10 -8.08 11.00 0.15
C LEU A 10 -7.46 12.06 -0.76
N LEU A 11 -7.76 13.34 -0.51
CA LEU A 11 -7.18 14.44 -1.24
C LEU A 11 -5.66 14.53 -0.99
N ARG A 12 -5.25 14.40 0.27
CA ARG A 12 -3.84 14.45 0.65
C ARG A 12 -3.02 13.33 -0.01
N LEU A 13 -3.56 12.12 -0.08
CA LEU A 13 -2.86 10.97 -0.68
C LEU A 13 -2.72 11.08 -2.20
N GLY A 14 -3.63 11.82 -2.87
CA GLY A 14 -3.49 12.13 -4.28
C GLY A 14 -3.81 11.01 -5.27
N ASP A 15 -4.22 9.85 -4.79
CA ASP A 15 -4.53 8.70 -5.65
C ASP A 15 -5.99 8.67 -6.13
N THR A 16 -6.85 9.53 -5.57
CA THR A 16 -8.22 9.69 -6.02
C THR A 16 -8.33 10.97 -6.84
N PRO A 17 -8.82 10.89 -8.10
CA PRO A 17 -8.98 12.09 -8.92
C PRO A 17 -9.85 13.14 -8.23
N GLU A 18 -9.41 14.39 -8.29
CA GLU A 18 -10.12 15.48 -7.64
C GLU A 18 -11.57 15.63 -8.15
N GLN A 19 -11.78 15.37 -9.46
CA GLN A 19 -13.12 15.41 -10.05
C GLN A 19 -14.09 14.43 -9.38
N LEU A 20 -13.60 13.28 -8.91
CA LEU A 20 -14.41 12.32 -8.18
C LEU A 20 -14.70 12.79 -6.77
N LEU A 21 -13.73 13.45 -6.12
CA LEU A 21 -13.92 14.00 -4.77
C LEU A 21 -14.97 15.12 -4.77
N ASP A 22 -15.11 15.85 -5.89
CA ASP A 22 -16.08 16.92 -6.03
C ASP A 22 -17.42 16.43 -6.59
N ASN A 23 -17.54 15.17 -6.96
CA ASN A 23 -18.77 14.58 -7.50
C ASN A 23 -19.62 14.10 -6.33
N LYS A 24 -20.66 14.86 -5.96
CA LYS A 24 -21.49 14.55 -4.81
C LYS A 24 -22.20 13.18 -4.89
N PRO A 25 -22.87 12.81 -6.00
CA PRO A 25 -23.49 11.49 -6.10
C PRO A 25 -22.47 10.35 -5.95
N PHE A 26 -21.28 10.48 -6.52
CA PHE A 26 -20.22 9.49 -6.39
C PHE A 26 -19.77 9.37 -4.93
N MET A 27 -19.51 10.49 -4.26
CA MET A 27 -19.03 10.50 -2.88
C MET A 27 -20.11 10.03 -1.90
N ASP A 28 -21.37 10.38 -2.12
CA ASP A 28 -22.48 9.90 -1.28
C ASP A 28 -22.60 8.36 -1.32
N PHE A 29 -22.27 7.74 -2.46
CA PHE A 29 -22.32 6.29 -2.61
C PHE A 29 -21.08 5.61 -2.05
N TYR A 30 -19.88 6.09 -2.42
CA TYR A 30 -18.63 5.40 -2.12
C TYR A 30 -18.03 5.76 -0.76
N LEU A 31 -18.25 6.95 -0.25
CA LEU A 31 -17.60 7.40 0.98
C LEU A 31 -17.92 6.53 2.20
N PRO A 32 -19.17 6.06 2.40
CA PRO A 32 -19.45 5.13 3.50
C PRO A 32 -18.70 3.80 3.37
N ILE A 33 -18.51 3.31 2.14
CA ILE A 33 -17.77 2.06 1.88
C ILE A 33 -16.30 2.24 2.25
N ILE A 34 -15.69 3.32 1.77
CA ILE A 34 -14.28 3.66 2.06
C ILE A 34 -14.09 3.86 3.56
N TYR A 35 -15.03 4.55 4.22
CA TYR A 35 -14.97 4.77 5.66
C TYR A 35 -14.98 3.45 6.43
N SER A 36 -15.82 2.50 6.03
CA SER A 36 -15.89 1.18 6.67
C SER A 36 -14.58 0.42 6.51
N ASP A 37 -13.97 0.49 5.33
CA ASP A 37 -12.70 -0.17 5.05
C ASP A 37 -11.56 0.42 5.89
N TYR A 38 -11.49 1.75 6.00
CA TYR A 38 -10.50 2.42 6.85
C TYR A 38 -10.68 2.03 8.32
N LYS A 39 -11.93 1.95 8.79
CA LYS A 39 -12.22 1.58 10.17
C LYS A 39 -11.76 0.16 10.47
N LEU A 40 -11.97 -0.77 9.55
CA LEU A 40 -11.49 -2.15 9.69
C LEU A 40 -9.96 -2.18 9.81
N ALA A 41 -9.26 -1.39 8.99
CA ALA A 41 -7.81 -1.31 9.04
C ALA A 41 -7.32 -0.70 10.36
N GLU A 42 -7.98 0.34 10.85
CA GLU A 42 -7.64 0.97 12.13
C GLU A 42 -7.85 0.04 13.32
N ASP A 43 -8.88 -0.81 13.26
CA ASP A 43 -9.23 -1.72 14.36
C ASP A 43 -8.39 -3.02 14.34
N TYR A 44 -7.63 -3.27 13.27
CA TYR A 44 -6.81 -4.48 13.16
C TYR A 44 -5.56 -4.39 14.05
N SER A 45 -5.29 -5.49 14.75
CA SER A 45 -4.06 -5.64 15.54
C SER A 45 -3.33 -6.91 15.12
N TYR A 46 -2.04 -6.77 14.85
CA TYR A 46 -1.20 -7.90 14.44
C TYR A 46 -0.90 -8.82 15.64
N GLY A 47 -1.00 -10.14 15.42
CA GLY A 47 -0.83 -11.14 16.46
C GLY A 47 0.61 -11.53 16.78
N GLY A 48 1.60 -10.99 16.09
CA GLY A 48 3.02 -11.24 16.36
C GLY A 48 3.63 -12.46 15.68
N GLU A 49 2.94 -13.10 14.74
CA GLU A 49 3.44 -14.27 14.02
C GLU A 49 4.65 -13.93 13.15
N VAL A 50 5.60 -14.86 13.08
CA VAL A 50 6.81 -14.76 12.27
C VAL A 50 6.84 -15.92 11.28
N VAL A 51 7.02 -15.59 9.98
CA VAL A 51 7.05 -16.64 8.95
C VAL A 51 8.45 -17.21 8.79
N ASN A 52 8.54 -18.44 8.30
CA ASN A 52 9.79 -19.14 8.06
C ASN A 52 10.06 -19.25 6.56
N CYS A 53 9.85 -18.16 5.84
CA CYS A 53 10.12 -18.04 4.41
C CYS A 53 10.64 -16.63 4.12
N PRO A 54 11.34 -16.41 3.00
CA PRO A 54 11.78 -15.07 2.64
C PRO A 54 10.61 -14.11 2.44
N ILE A 55 10.83 -12.85 2.76
CA ILE A 55 9.89 -11.76 2.44
C ILE A 55 10.56 -10.83 1.44
N TYR A 56 9.88 -10.59 0.33
CA TYR A 56 10.27 -9.61 -0.68
C TYR A 56 9.25 -8.49 -0.68
N ALA A 57 9.61 -7.37 -0.06
CA ALA A 57 8.71 -6.23 0.09
C ALA A 57 8.97 -5.18 -0.99
N MET A 58 7.92 -4.51 -1.39
CA MET A 58 7.98 -3.48 -2.44
C MET A 58 7.19 -2.26 -2.01
N CYS A 59 7.66 -1.08 -2.41
CA CYS A 59 6.94 0.17 -2.15
C CYS A 59 7.18 1.19 -3.27
N GLY A 60 6.34 2.19 -3.33
CA GLY A 60 6.51 3.32 -4.25
C GLY A 60 7.34 4.43 -3.59
N LYS A 61 8.21 5.06 -4.35
CA LYS A 61 9.07 6.14 -3.83
C LYS A 61 8.29 7.35 -3.35
N ARG A 62 7.07 7.55 -3.88
CA ARG A 62 6.19 8.66 -3.51
C ARG A 62 4.99 8.21 -2.67
N ASP A 63 5.05 7.01 -2.12
CA ASP A 63 3.96 6.47 -1.29
C ASP A 63 4.00 7.14 0.09
N LEU A 64 2.93 7.83 0.45
CA LEU A 64 2.80 8.50 1.74
C LEU A 64 2.22 7.60 2.83
N LEU A 65 1.62 6.46 2.46
CA LEU A 65 1.03 5.50 3.40
C LEU A 65 2.04 4.46 3.87
N ALA A 66 2.81 3.89 2.93
CA ALA A 66 3.77 2.85 3.21
C ALA A 66 5.10 3.22 2.55
N ASN A 67 5.82 4.15 3.16
CA ASN A 67 7.10 4.60 2.65
C ASN A 67 8.21 3.58 2.93
N PHE A 68 9.39 3.81 2.36
CA PHE A 68 10.53 2.90 2.46
C PHE A 68 10.92 2.63 3.92
N GLU A 69 10.96 3.66 4.75
CA GLU A 69 11.35 3.50 6.16
C GLU A 69 10.35 2.65 6.94
N MET A 70 9.05 2.84 6.69
CA MET A 70 8.01 2.03 7.33
C MET A 70 8.06 0.58 6.84
N MET A 71 8.34 0.37 5.56
CA MET A 71 8.40 -0.97 4.97
C MET A 71 9.56 -1.80 5.50
N LYS A 72 10.62 -1.18 6.00
CA LYS A 72 11.74 -1.89 6.64
C LYS A 72 11.28 -2.71 7.85
N ASN A 73 10.20 -2.32 8.49
CA ASN A 73 9.68 -3.03 9.67
C ASN A 73 9.22 -4.46 9.35
N TRP A 74 8.97 -4.79 8.09
CA TRP A 74 8.60 -6.14 7.70
C TRP A 74 9.72 -7.15 7.95
N GLN A 75 10.97 -6.70 8.10
CA GLN A 75 12.10 -7.58 8.37
C GLN A 75 11.91 -8.40 9.66
N GLN A 76 11.27 -7.84 10.66
CA GLN A 76 11.03 -8.52 11.95
C GLN A 76 10.05 -9.69 11.84
N PHE A 77 9.33 -9.82 10.72
CA PHE A 77 8.28 -10.82 10.55
C PHE A 77 8.74 -12.07 9.78
N THR A 78 10.04 -12.17 9.47
CA THR A 78 10.60 -13.38 8.87
C THR A 78 11.87 -13.81 9.60
N LYS A 79 12.06 -15.13 9.66
CA LYS A 79 13.31 -15.73 10.15
C LYS A 79 14.32 -15.93 9.01
N LYS A 80 13.92 -15.68 7.78
CA LYS A 80 14.74 -15.88 6.59
C LYS A 80 15.14 -14.54 5.97
N THR A 81 15.49 -14.55 4.69
CA THR A 81 15.93 -13.36 3.95
C THR A 81 14.83 -12.33 3.84
N PHE A 82 15.19 -11.06 4.03
CA PHE A 82 14.31 -9.93 3.77
C PHE A 82 14.93 -9.04 2.70
N VAL A 83 14.17 -8.75 1.65
CA VAL A 83 14.56 -7.84 0.58
C VAL A 83 13.49 -6.76 0.46
N LEU A 84 13.92 -5.51 0.43
CA LEU A 84 13.02 -4.37 0.24
C LEU A 84 13.49 -3.57 -0.98
N LYS A 85 12.58 -3.32 -1.90
CA LYS A 85 12.87 -2.53 -3.09
C LYS A 85 11.80 -1.47 -3.31
N ASP A 86 12.24 -0.23 -3.58
CA ASP A 86 11.34 0.84 -3.98
C ASP A 86 11.29 0.99 -5.50
N PHE A 87 10.18 1.50 -5.99
CA PHE A 87 9.92 1.71 -7.42
C PHE A 87 9.38 3.11 -7.65
N GLU A 88 9.57 3.63 -8.84
CA GLU A 88 8.97 4.91 -9.20
C GLU A 88 7.44 4.80 -9.12
N GLY A 89 6.81 5.78 -8.49
CA GLY A 89 5.37 5.84 -8.36
C GLY A 89 4.90 6.06 -6.93
N GLY A 90 3.59 6.23 -6.78
CA GLY A 90 2.90 6.36 -5.50
C GLY A 90 2.45 5.01 -4.97
N HIS A 91 1.34 5.03 -4.24
CA HIS A 91 0.80 3.82 -3.62
C HIS A 91 0.46 2.72 -4.64
N PHE A 92 0.04 3.10 -5.84
CA PHE A 92 -0.32 2.15 -6.90
C PHE A 92 0.78 1.94 -7.93
N PHE A 93 2.03 2.04 -7.52
CA PHE A 93 3.21 1.92 -8.40
C PHE A 93 3.19 0.65 -9.27
N ALA A 94 2.67 -0.45 -8.74
CA ALA A 94 2.65 -1.74 -9.43
C ALA A 94 1.70 -1.76 -10.63
N TYR A 95 0.72 -0.86 -10.66
CA TYR A 95 -0.28 -0.77 -11.74
C TYR A 95 0.02 0.34 -12.74
N ASP A 96 0.90 1.27 -12.38
CA ASP A 96 1.19 2.46 -13.19
C ASP A 96 2.56 2.35 -13.88
N GLU A 97 3.40 3.34 -13.64
CA GLU A 97 4.67 3.51 -14.35
C GLU A 97 5.70 2.41 -14.09
N SER A 98 5.60 1.71 -12.97
CA SER A 98 6.58 0.68 -12.58
C SER A 98 6.08 -0.75 -12.77
N SER A 99 4.94 -0.96 -13.43
CA SER A 99 4.35 -2.31 -13.58
C SER A 99 5.32 -3.32 -14.17
N LYS A 100 6.10 -2.94 -15.17
CA LYS A 100 7.08 -3.82 -15.82
C LYS A 100 8.24 -4.17 -14.88
N ASP A 101 8.76 -3.18 -14.19
CA ASP A 101 9.89 -3.38 -13.27
C ASP A 101 9.48 -4.23 -12.07
N VAL A 102 8.27 -4.06 -11.57
CA VAL A 102 7.71 -4.88 -10.50
C VAL A 102 7.62 -6.34 -10.95
N LYS A 103 7.07 -6.57 -12.15
CA LYS A 103 6.96 -7.93 -12.71
C LYS A 103 8.33 -8.58 -12.82
N ASN A 104 9.32 -7.87 -13.33
CA ASN A 104 10.68 -8.39 -13.48
C ASN A 104 11.31 -8.71 -12.13
N PHE A 105 11.09 -7.87 -11.12
CA PHE A 105 11.58 -8.10 -9.77
C PHE A 105 10.99 -9.37 -9.17
N ILE A 106 9.68 -9.57 -9.31
CA ILE A 106 9.00 -10.77 -8.80
C ILE A 106 9.54 -12.03 -9.48
N ILE A 107 9.64 -12.03 -10.81
CA ILE A 107 10.12 -13.18 -11.58
C ILE A 107 11.56 -13.55 -11.17
N LYS A 108 12.43 -12.56 -11.08
CA LYS A 108 13.82 -12.77 -10.69
C LYS A 108 13.91 -13.43 -9.31
N ASN A 109 13.17 -12.93 -8.33
CA ASN A 109 13.27 -13.43 -6.97
C ASN A 109 12.64 -14.81 -6.80
N ILE A 110 11.60 -15.13 -7.57
CA ILE A 110 11.04 -16.49 -7.60
C ILE A 110 12.08 -17.48 -8.12
N LYS A 111 12.78 -17.14 -9.20
CA LYS A 111 13.84 -17.99 -9.78
C LYS A 111 14.99 -18.19 -8.82
N ASP A 112 15.42 -17.14 -8.15
CA ASP A 112 16.55 -17.18 -7.23
C ASP A 112 16.22 -17.97 -5.95
N SER A 113 14.93 -18.05 -5.60
CA SER A 113 14.45 -18.76 -4.39
C SER A 113 14.09 -20.22 -4.65
N ALA A 114 14.02 -20.64 -5.91
CA ALA A 114 13.63 -21.99 -6.28
C ALA A 114 14.73 -23.03 -6.03
#